data_56007e6a41fb98915683a169dba10750
#
_entry.id   56007e6a41fb98915683a169dba10750
#
_cell.length_a   1.000
_cell.length_b   1.000
_cell.length_c   1.000
_cell.angle_alpha   90.00
_cell.angle_beta   90.00
_cell.angle_gamma   90.00
#
_symmetry.space_group_name_H-M   'P 1'
#
loop_
_entity.id
_entity.type
_entity.pdbx_description
1 polymer ?
#
loop_
_entity_poly.entity_id
_entity_poly.type
_entity_poly.pdbx_seq_one_letter_code
_entity_poly.pdbx_strand_id
1 'polypeptide(L)'
;MKRIVTTIAVAIATICAVNAQELKFGAKAGLNFSTLSSLEVKQTENEYTTTYKTDLGFRTGFHFGAFVEYGFTDQLFVEAGIAYSSQGAKLNSLETKTVNRWGNIVESSKFEGKDASIILNQVNIPIWVKYDIAGFRPKAGLNLGYLADVKAKENGKTKSQDPEKRFDFGLGIGAEYNLPMGLFFDANFTLGLTNLAAKQSKADIKNRVIQIGVGYKF
;
A
#
# COMPACT_ATOMS: atom_id res chain seq x y z
N MET A 1 27.57 -9.64 -0.44
CA MET A 1 26.54 -8.80 -1.07
C MET A 1 26.87 -8.45 -2.52
N LYS A 2 28.06 -7.92 -2.87
CA LYS A 2 28.41 -7.58 -4.26
C LYS A 2 28.26 -8.77 -5.25
N ARG A 3 28.70 -9.99 -4.87
CA ARG A 3 28.61 -11.19 -5.73
C ARG A 3 27.16 -11.61 -6.01
N ILE A 4 26.23 -11.48 -5.06
CA ILE A 4 24.82 -11.81 -5.22
C ILE A 4 24.16 -10.82 -6.18
N VAL A 5 24.46 -9.52 -6.04
CA VAL A 5 23.95 -8.46 -6.95
C VAL A 5 24.46 -8.69 -8.37
N THR A 6 25.74 -9.06 -8.53
CA THR A 6 26.32 -9.35 -9.85
C THR A 6 25.70 -10.61 -10.46
N THR A 7 25.45 -11.66 -9.68
CA THR A 7 24.81 -12.89 -10.18
C THR A 7 23.37 -12.64 -10.63
N ILE A 8 22.61 -11.84 -9.86
CA ILE A 8 21.25 -11.43 -10.22
C ILE A 8 21.27 -10.57 -11.49
N ALA A 9 22.19 -9.60 -11.60
CA ALA A 9 22.32 -8.75 -12.78
C ALA A 9 22.69 -9.55 -14.04
N VAL A 10 23.60 -10.55 -13.91
CA VAL A 10 23.96 -11.45 -15.03
C VAL A 10 22.79 -12.37 -15.40
N ALA A 11 22.05 -12.90 -14.41
CA ALA A 11 20.86 -13.73 -14.69
C ALA A 11 19.76 -12.92 -15.41
N ILE A 12 19.53 -11.68 -15.02
CA ILE A 12 18.61 -10.77 -15.70
C ILE A 12 19.10 -10.48 -17.12
N ALA A 13 20.40 -10.19 -17.30
CA ALA A 13 20.98 -9.91 -18.61
C ALA A 13 20.93 -11.11 -19.57
N THR A 14 21.08 -12.34 -19.08
CA THR A 14 20.96 -13.57 -19.90
C THR A 14 19.52 -13.85 -20.32
N ILE A 15 18.54 -13.59 -19.45
CA ILE A 15 17.10 -13.69 -19.80
C ILE A 15 16.74 -12.65 -20.87
N CYS A 16 17.26 -11.41 -20.76
CA CYS A 16 17.06 -10.35 -21.74
C CYS A 16 17.66 -10.67 -23.12
N ALA A 17 18.73 -11.45 -23.21
CA ALA A 17 19.42 -11.74 -24.46
C ALA A 17 18.70 -12.79 -25.34
N VAL A 18 17.82 -13.62 -24.76
CA VAL A 18 17.18 -14.74 -25.48
C VAL A 18 15.88 -14.33 -26.17
N ASN A 19 15.16 -13.29 -25.67
CA ASN A 19 13.87 -12.86 -26.22
C ASN A 19 13.67 -11.33 -26.10
N ALA A 20 14.55 -10.55 -26.71
CA ALA A 20 14.52 -9.08 -26.63
C ALA A 20 13.22 -8.44 -27.17
N GLN A 21 12.39 -9.16 -27.92
CA GLN A 21 11.11 -8.67 -28.45
C GLN A 21 9.96 -8.73 -27.43
N GLU A 22 10.09 -9.48 -26.35
CA GLU A 22 9.03 -9.69 -25.36
C GLU A 22 9.26 -8.92 -24.06
N LEU A 23 10.45 -8.31 -23.88
CA LEU A 23 10.82 -7.58 -22.68
C LEU A 23 10.67 -6.07 -22.89
N LYS A 24 9.83 -5.44 -22.08
CA LYS A 24 9.62 -3.99 -22.08
C LYS A 24 10.02 -3.41 -20.73
N PHE A 25 10.67 -2.26 -20.77
CA PHE A 25 10.92 -1.43 -19.60
C PHE A 25 9.91 -0.30 -19.54
N GLY A 26 9.60 0.18 -18.35
CA GLY A 26 8.69 1.30 -18.24
C GLY A 26 8.84 2.04 -16.92
N ALA A 27 8.21 3.20 -16.89
CA ALA A 27 8.06 4.00 -15.69
C ALA A 27 6.60 4.40 -15.51
N LYS A 28 6.17 4.55 -14.27
CA LYS A 28 4.80 5.00 -13.94
C LYS A 28 4.80 5.90 -12.73
N ALA A 29 3.83 6.81 -12.69
CA ALA A 29 3.59 7.69 -11.58
C ALA A 29 2.09 7.97 -11.43
N GLY A 30 1.66 8.33 -10.22
CA GLY A 30 0.26 8.60 -9.97
C GLY A 30 -0.07 8.98 -8.54
N LEU A 31 -1.36 9.00 -8.25
CA LEU A 31 -1.93 9.31 -6.95
C LEU A 31 -2.33 8.04 -6.21
N ASN A 32 -2.18 8.09 -4.90
CA ASN A 32 -2.66 7.09 -3.95
C ASN A 32 -3.84 7.66 -3.17
N PHE A 33 -4.89 6.88 -3.03
CA PHE A 33 -5.95 7.09 -2.06
C PHE A 33 -5.90 5.93 -1.09
N SER A 34 -5.32 6.16 0.09
CA SER A 34 -5.02 5.10 1.04
C SER A 34 -5.71 5.32 2.37
N THR A 35 -6.07 4.23 3.02
CA THR A 35 -6.58 4.22 4.38
C THR A 35 -6.03 3.01 5.12
N LEU A 36 -6.14 3.02 6.44
CA LEU A 36 -5.84 1.88 7.29
C LEU A 36 -7.15 1.29 7.82
N SER A 37 -7.15 0.01 8.19
CA SER A 37 -8.33 -0.59 8.82
C SER A 37 -8.67 0.17 10.10
N SER A 38 -9.95 0.47 10.30
CA SER A 38 -10.45 1.09 11.53
C SER A 38 -10.12 0.23 12.74
N LEU A 39 -9.79 0.87 13.85
CA LEU A 39 -9.38 0.19 15.07
C LEU A 39 -10.51 0.25 16.09
N GLU A 40 -10.85 -0.91 16.66
CA GLU A 40 -11.65 -1.03 17.85
C GLU A 40 -10.86 -1.84 18.88
N VAL A 41 -10.47 -1.21 19.98
CA VAL A 41 -9.74 -1.86 21.07
C VAL A 41 -10.60 -1.80 22.32
N LYS A 42 -10.83 -2.97 22.92
CA LYS A 42 -11.56 -3.09 24.19
C LYS A 42 -10.58 -3.43 25.29
N GLN A 43 -10.64 -2.68 26.36
CA GLN A 43 -9.90 -2.93 27.60
C GLN A 43 -10.91 -3.11 28.72
N THR A 44 -10.85 -4.25 29.40
CA THR A 44 -11.67 -4.51 30.57
C THR A 44 -10.78 -4.51 31.79
N GLU A 45 -11.07 -3.62 32.72
CA GLU A 45 -10.38 -3.51 33.97
C GLU A 45 -11.42 -3.42 35.09
N ASN A 46 -11.32 -4.33 36.07
CA ASN A 46 -12.32 -4.52 37.13
C ASN A 46 -13.73 -4.74 36.54
N GLU A 47 -14.66 -3.84 36.84
CA GLU A 47 -16.07 -3.92 36.41
C GLU A 47 -16.39 -3.01 35.23
N TYR A 48 -15.36 -2.39 34.59
CA TYR A 48 -15.50 -1.43 33.50
C TYR A 48 -14.88 -1.95 32.22
N THR A 49 -15.58 -1.75 31.12
CA THR A 49 -15.05 -2.02 29.78
C THR A 49 -14.97 -0.71 29.01
N THR A 50 -13.74 -0.30 28.67
CA THR A 50 -13.49 0.87 27.84
C THR A 50 -13.24 0.42 26.40
N THR A 51 -14.02 0.96 25.48
CA THR A 51 -13.90 0.74 24.05
C THR A 51 -13.32 2.00 23.40
N TYR A 52 -12.17 1.84 22.74
CA TYR A 52 -11.55 2.87 21.92
C TYR A 52 -11.85 2.56 20.46
N LYS A 53 -12.54 3.45 19.76
CA LYS A 53 -12.86 3.31 18.35
C LYS A 53 -12.23 4.46 17.57
N THR A 54 -11.38 4.11 16.61
CA THR A 54 -10.72 5.07 15.74
C THR A 54 -11.33 4.99 14.35
N ASP A 55 -11.86 6.09 13.85
CA ASP A 55 -12.34 6.23 12.48
C ASP A 55 -11.26 6.86 11.61
N LEU A 56 -10.88 6.17 10.53
CA LEU A 56 -9.79 6.54 9.63
C LEU A 56 -10.33 6.77 8.23
N GLY A 57 -10.09 7.96 7.70
CA GLY A 57 -10.45 8.36 6.36
C GLY A 57 -9.33 8.19 5.34
N PHE A 58 -9.69 8.34 4.07
CA PHE A 58 -8.71 8.29 2.98
C PHE A 58 -7.74 9.48 3.03
N ARG A 59 -6.46 9.16 2.85
CA ARG A 59 -5.38 10.11 2.64
C ARG A 59 -4.93 10.06 1.19
N THR A 60 -4.81 11.23 0.57
CA THR A 60 -4.18 11.36 -0.75
C THR A 60 -2.67 11.38 -0.60
N GLY A 61 -1.99 10.56 -1.38
CA GLY A 61 -0.54 10.50 -1.52
C GLY A 61 -0.14 10.34 -2.98
N PHE A 62 1.08 9.92 -3.23
CA PHE A 62 1.59 9.72 -4.59
C PHE A 62 2.48 8.46 -4.64
N HIS A 63 2.67 7.96 -5.85
CA HIS A 63 3.62 6.89 -6.14
C HIS A 63 4.35 7.18 -7.45
N PHE A 64 5.56 6.66 -7.57
CA PHE A 64 6.31 6.63 -8.81
C PHE A 64 7.29 5.45 -8.77
N GLY A 65 7.61 4.90 -9.94
CA GLY A 65 8.51 3.76 -10.01
C GLY A 65 8.83 3.34 -11.42
N ALA A 66 9.70 2.36 -11.51
CA ALA A 66 10.09 1.70 -12.76
C ALA A 66 9.75 0.21 -12.69
N PHE A 67 9.55 -0.39 -13.85
CA PHE A 67 9.18 -1.79 -13.96
C PHE A 67 9.76 -2.43 -15.22
N VAL A 68 9.76 -3.74 -15.20
CA VAL A 68 10.04 -4.60 -16.33
C VAL A 68 8.80 -5.45 -16.58
N GLU A 69 8.37 -5.53 -17.81
CA GLU A 69 7.24 -6.36 -18.26
C GLU A 69 7.75 -7.38 -19.27
N TYR A 70 7.39 -8.64 -19.04
CA TYR A 70 7.70 -9.74 -19.96
C TYR A 70 6.41 -10.34 -20.50
N GLY A 71 6.32 -10.46 -21.82
CA GLY A 71 5.24 -11.13 -22.53
C GLY A 71 5.54 -12.62 -22.69
N PHE A 72 4.75 -13.48 -22.04
CA PHE A 72 4.82 -14.93 -22.25
C PHE A 72 4.10 -15.37 -23.50
N THR A 73 3.05 -14.66 -23.84
CA THR A 73 2.26 -14.80 -25.07
C THR A 73 1.79 -13.42 -25.52
N ASP A 74 1.12 -13.33 -26.69
CA ASP A 74 0.51 -12.08 -27.15
C ASP A 74 -0.49 -11.48 -26.17
N GLN A 75 -1.02 -12.30 -25.26
CA GLN A 75 -2.05 -11.90 -24.29
C GLN A 75 -1.59 -11.92 -22.84
N LEU A 76 -0.63 -12.77 -22.46
CA LEU A 76 -0.22 -12.98 -21.07
C LEU A 76 1.10 -12.28 -20.78
N PHE A 77 1.08 -11.36 -19.81
CA PHE A 77 2.23 -10.57 -19.39
C PHE A 77 2.47 -10.68 -17.89
N VAL A 78 3.73 -10.60 -17.49
CA VAL A 78 4.14 -10.46 -16.10
C VAL A 78 4.96 -9.19 -15.96
N GLU A 79 4.61 -8.36 -14.99
CA GLU A 79 5.34 -7.14 -14.63
C GLU A 79 5.95 -7.32 -13.23
N ALA A 80 7.19 -6.90 -13.07
CA ALA A 80 7.82 -6.70 -11.77
C ALA A 80 8.48 -5.32 -11.73
N GLY A 81 8.40 -4.63 -10.59
CA GLY A 81 8.92 -3.28 -10.51
C GLY A 81 9.44 -2.90 -9.14
N ILE A 82 9.93 -1.68 -9.05
CA ILE A 82 10.25 -1.00 -7.81
C ILE A 82 9.57 0.37 -7.82
N ALA A 83 8.88 0.70 -6.74
CA ALA A 83 8.15 1.97 -6.65
C ALA A 83 8.26 2.57 -5.26
N TYR A 84 8.45 3.88 -5.20
CA TYR A 84 8.21 4.65 -3.99
C TYR A 84 6.72 4.98 -3.89
N SER A 85 6.16 4.88 -2.69
CA SER A 85 4.75 5.12 -2.44
C SER A 85 4.53 5.80 -1.09
N SER A 86 3.89 6.96 -1.11
CA SER A 86 3.41 7.66 0.09
C SER A 86 1.95 7.31 0.32
N GLN A 87 1.68 6.61 1.42
CA GLN A 87 0.37 6.06 1.79
C GLN A 87 -0.01 6.50 3.20
N GLY A 88 -1.08 5.95 3.76
CA GLY A 88 -1.48 6.17 5.15
C GLY A 88 -2.97 6.46 5.30
N ALA A 89 -3.34 7.16 6.38
CA ALA A 89 -4.73 7.48 6.67
C ALA A 89 -4.87 8.87 7.31
N LYS A 90 -6.04 9.48 7.15
CA LYS A 90 -6.45 10.65 7.94
C LYS A 90 -7.19 10.16 9.19
N LEU A 91 -7.00 10.82 10.30
CA LEU A 91 -7.81 10.59 11.50
C LEU A 91 -9.10 11.43 11.38
N ASN A 92 -10.25 10.79 11.28
CA ASN A 92 -11.55 11.47 11.29
C ASN A 92 -12.01 11.70 12.71
N SER A 93 -12.08 10.63 13.52
CA SER A 93 -12.48 10.74 14.92
C SER A 93 -11.88 9.63 15.79
N LEU A 94 -11.76 9.92 17.07
CA LEU A 94 -11.47 8.97 18.13
C LEU A 94 -12.63 8.99 19.12
N GLU A 95 -13.30 7.87 19.28
CA GLU A 95 -14.39 7.70 20.25
C GLU A 95 -13.92 6.80 21.38
N THR A 96 -14.12 7.25 22.61
CA THR A 96 -13.89 6.48 23.83
C THR A 96 -15.22 6.30 24.54
N LYS A 97 -15.57 5.04 24.84
CA LYS A 97 -16.80 4.70 25.55
C LYS A 97 -16.48 3.71 26.66
N THR A 98 -16.82 4.07 27.89
CA THR A 98 -16.68 3.22 29.06
C THR A 98 -18.07 2.78 29.54
N VAL A 99 -18.23 1.47 29.68
CA VAL A 99 -19.45 0.86 30.22
C VAL A 99 -19.14 0.07 31.49
N ASN A 100 -20.08 0.05 32.43
CA ASN A 100 -19.97 -0.80 33.60
C ASN A 100 -20.42 -2.24 33.30
N ARG A 101 -20.33 -3.16 34.28
CA ARG A 101 -20.72 -4.57 34.14
C ARG A 101 -22.19 -4.78 33.76
N TRP A 102 -23.07 -3.81 34.04
CA TRP A 102 -24.49 -3.86 33.67
C TRP A 102 -24.77 -3.26 32.29
N GLY A 103 -23.74 -2.82 31.54
CA GLY A 103 -23.88 -2.23 30.23
C GLY A 103 -24.24 -0.73 30.20
N ASN A 104 -24.33 -0.09 31.38
CA ASN A 104 -24.61 1.33 31.43
C ASN A 104 -23.37 2.15 31.07
N ILE A 105 -23.58 3.21 30.25
CA ILE A 105 -22.51 4.13 29.85
C ILE A 105 -22.15 4.98 31.09
N VAL A 106 -20.88 4.91 31.47
CA VAL A 106 -20.31 5.68 32.57
C VAL A 106 -19.60 6.92 32.01
N GLU A 107 -18.92 6.76 30.91
CA GLU A 107 -18.20 7.85 30.25
C GLU A 107 -18.26 7.66 28.72
N SER A 108 -18.40 8.76 27.99
CA SER A 108 -18.33 8.78 26.53
C SER A 108 -17.71 10.10 26.08
N SER A 109 -16.65 10.02 25.29
CA SER A 109 -16.01 11.17 24.68
C SER A 109 -15.75 10.92 23.21
N LYS A 110 -15.86 11.97 22.40
CA LYS A 110 -15.53 11.96 20.98
C LYS A 110 -14.60 13.12 20.69
N PHE A 111 -13.44 12.76 20.14
CA PHE A 111 -12.46 13.72 19.63
C PHE A 111 -12.50 13.71 18.12
N GLU A 112 -12.64 14.87 17.47
CA GLU A 112 -12.53 15.01 16.03
C GLU A 112 -11.07 15.32 15.65
N GLY A 113 -10.49 14.47 14.80
CA GLY A 113 -9.10 14.57 14.38
C GLY A 113 -8.91 15.60 13.26
N LYS A 114 -9.14 16.89 13.55
CA LYS A 114 -8.86 17.94 12.58
C LYS A 114 -7.37 17.99 12.26
N ASP A 115 -7.02 17.89 10.96
CA ASP A 115 -5.65 17.95 10.43
C ASP A 115 -4.65 16.91 10.97
N ALA A 116 -5.16 15.78 11.49
CA ALA A 116 -4.32 14.67 11.92
C ALA A 116 -4.25 13.58 10.83
N SER A 117 -3.04 13.08 10.55
CA SER A 117 -2.83 11.99 9.59
C SER A 117 -1.59 11.17 9.92
N ILE A 118 -1.66 9.89 9.56
CA ILE A 118 -0.53 8.96 9.57
C ILE A 118 -0.05 8.83 8.13
N ILE A 119 1.26 9.01 7.91
CA ILE A 119 1.92 8.91 6.62
C ILE A 119 2.85 7.71 6.67
N LEU A 120 2.67 6.79 5.73
CA LEU A 120 3.50 5.61 5.54
C LEU A 120 4.29 5.80 4.24
N ASN A 121 5.60 5.99 4.33
CA ASN A 121 6.47 6.05 3.18
C ASN A 121 7.08 4.67 2.95
N GLN A 122 6.80 4.08 1.80
CA GLN A 122 7.17 2.71 1.47
C GLN A 122 7.97 2.64 0.17
N VAL A 123 8.89 1.69 0.12
CA VAL A 123 9.45 1.16 -1.13
C VAL A 123 8.75 -0.16 -1.40
N ASN A 124 8.11 -0.27 -2.54
CA ASN A 124 7.29 -1.41 -2.93
C ASN A 124 7.93 -2.17 -4.10
N ILE A 125 7.77 -3.48 -4.07
CA ILE A 125 8.07 -4.38 -5.19
C ILE A 125 6.73 -4.99 -5.61
N PRO A 126 6.00 -4.34 -6.54
CA PRO A 126 4.79 -4.89 -7.13
C PRO A 126 5.15 -5.98 -8.16
N ILE A 127 4.37 -7.07 -8.15
CA ILE A 127 4.44 -8.15 -9.14
C ILE A 127 3.03 -8.36 -9.65
N TRP A 128 2.81 -8.19 -10.96
CA TRP A 128 1.51 -8.27 -11.60
C TRP A 128 1.50 -9.31 -12.71
N VAL A 129 0.45 -10.10 -12.77
CA VAL A 129 0.06 -10.90 -13.93
C VAL A 129 -1.06 -10.15 -14.64
N LYS A 130 -0.93 -9.97 -15.94
CA LYS A 130 -1.82 -9.17 -16.80
C LYS A 130 -2.30 -10.00 -17.98
N TYR A 131 -3.55 -9.81 -18.38
CA TYR A 131 -4.10 -10.42 -19.57
C TYR A 131 -4.60 -9.34 -20.54
N ASP A 132 -4.08 -9.33 -21.78
CA ASP A 132 -4.42 -8.30 -22.77
C ASP A 132 -5.70 -8.65 -23.52
N ILE A 133 -6.62 -7.70 -23.54
CA ILE A 133 -7.86 -7.74 -24.30
C ILE A 133 -7.95 -6.45 -25.12
N ALA A 134 -7.32 -6.46 -26.28
CA ALA A 134 -7.29 -5.30 -27.19
C ALA A 134 -6.81 -3.99 -26.53
N GLY A 135 -5.71 -4.05 -25.77
CA GLY A 135 -5.12 -2.92 -25.05
C GLY A 135 -5.65 -2.71 -23.63
N PHE A 136 -6.82 -3.27 -23.29
CA PHE A 136 -7.29 -3.32 -21.91
C PHE A 136 -6.69 -4.53 -21.20
N ARG A 137 -6.01 -4.33 -20.08
CA ARG A 137 -5.28 -5.37 -19.34
C ARG A 137 -5.76 -5.48 -17.90
N PRO A 138 -6.78 -6.30 -17.61
CA PRO A 138 -7.04 -6.69 -16.23
C PRO A 138 -5.80 -7.36 -15.64
N LYS A 139 -5.56 -7.13 -14.34
CA LYS A 139 -4.39 -7.65 -13.66
C LYS A 139 -4.67 -8.02 -12.22
N ALA A 140 -3.93 -9.02 -11.75
CA ALA A 140 -3.89 -9.41 -10.35
C ALA A 140 -2.44 -9.61 -9.93
N GLY A 141 -2.13 -9.41 -8.64
CA GLY A 141 -0.74 -9.50 -8.23
C GLY A 141 -0.51 -9.37 -6.75
N LEU A 142 0.77 -9.28 -6.44
CA LEU A 142 1.32 -9.17 -5.10
C LEU A 142 2.04 -7.83 -4.97
N ASN A 143 2.03 -7.27 -3.76
CA ASN A 143 2.84 -6.11 -3.41
C ASN A 143 3.67 -6.43 -2.17
N LEU A 144 4.98 -6.34 -2.30
CA LEU A 144 5.92 -6.47 -1.19
C LEU A 144 6.40 -5.07 -0.83
N GLY A 145 5.92 -4.55 0.29
CA GLY A 145 6.24 -3.21 0.79
C GLY A 145 7.29 -3.25 1.88
N TYR A 146 8.21 -2.29 1.84
CA TYR A 146 9.14 -1.99 2.92
C TYR A 146 8.88 -0.58 3.43
N LEU A 147 8.44 -0.45 4.69
CA LEU A 147 8.24 0.84 5.34
C LEU A 147 9.60 1.48 5.63
N ALA A 148 9.89 2.53 4.89
CA ALA A 148 11.10 3.32 5.08
C ALA A 148 10.96 4.28 6.28
N ASP A 149 9.76 4.89 6.43
CA ASP A 149 9.50 5.91 7.44
C ASP A 149 7.99 6.01 7.72
N VAL A 150 7.65 6.27 8.97
CA VAL A 150 6.27 6.54 9.42
C VAL A 150 6.23 7.93 10.04
N LYS A 151 5.31 8.77 9.57
CA LYS A 151 5.13 10.14 10.09
C LYS A 151 3.74 10.32 10.65
N ALA A 152 3.67 10.87 11.84
CA ALA A 152 2.43 11.42 12.40
C ALA A 152 2.41 12.93 12.15
N LYS A 153 1.38 13.41 11.46
CA LYS A 153 1.13 14.84 11.25
C LYS A 153 -0.07 15.26 12.07
N GLU A 154 0.09 16.31 12.87
CA GLU A 154 -0.95 16.89 13.70
C GLU A 154 -0.74 18.40 13.79
N ASN A 155 -1.79 19.19 13.54
CA ASN A 155 -1.77 20.67 13.62
C ASN A 155 -0.57 21.30 12.87
N GLY A 156 -0.25 20.79 11.66
CA GLY A 156 0.86 21.26 10.85
C GLY A 156 2.25 20.77 11.27
N LYS A 157 2.39 20.17 12.45
CA LYS A 157 3.66 19.58 12.93
C LYS A 157 3.76 18.12 12.47
N THR A 158 4.95 17.72 12.04
CA THR A 158 5.22 16.34 11.61
C THR A 158 6.28 15.74 12.50
N LYS A 159 5.99 14.57 13.07
CA LYS A 159 6.94 13.76 13.85
C LYS A 159 7.20 12.48 13.08
N SER A 160 8.47 12.16 12.83
CA SER A 160 8.90 10.89 12.25
C SER A 160 9.09 9.86 13.34
N GLN A 161 8.71 8.61 13.06
CA GLN A 161 8.86 7.48 13.95
C GLN A 161 9.39 6.30 13.16
N ASP A 162 10.32 5.56 13.75
CA ASP A 162 10.80 4.32 13.17
C ASP A 162 9.73 3.22 13.29
N PRO A 163 9.35 2.56 12.19
CA PRO A 163 8.38 1.49 12.24
C PRO A 163 8.96 0.25 12.92
N GLU A 164 8.24 -0.32 13.89
CA GLU A 164 8.61 -1.60 14.52
C GLU A 164 8.49 -2.78 13.56
N LYS A 165 7.54 -2.72 12.64
CA LYS A 165 7.35 -3.67 11.56
C LYS A 165 7.55 -2.95 10.24
N ARG A 166 8.50 -3.44 9.44
CA ARG A 166 8.90 -2.77 8.19
C ARG A 166 8.33 -3.44 6.94
N PHE A 167 7.89 -4.69 7.03
CA PHE A 167 7.39 -5.41 5.86
C PHE A 167 5.86 -5.37 5.81
N ASP A 168 5.33 -5.02 4.64
CA ASP A 168 3.92 -5.04 4.30
C ASP A 168 3.72 -5.92 3.07
N PHE A 169 2.95 -6.99 3.23
CA PHE A 169 2.57 -7.87 2.14
C PHE A 169 1.11 -7.60 1.78
N GLY A 170 0.83 -7.45 0.49
CA GLY A 170 -0.51 -7.17 0.00
C GLY A 170 -0.86 -7.95 -1.25
N LEU A 171 -2.15 -8.16 -1.45
CA LEU A 171 -2.76 -8.67 -2.68
C LEU A 171 -3.39 -7.51 -3.43
N GLY A 172 -3.25 -7.51 -4.75
CA GLY A 172 -3.78 -6.46 -5.60
C GLY A 172 -4.57 -6.98 -6.78
N ILE A 173 -5.56 -6.19 -7.17
CA ILE A 173 -6.28 -6.31 -8.43
C ILE A 173 -6.30 -4.95 -9.11
N GLY A 174 -6.42 -4.93 -10.43
CA GLY A 174 -6.46 -3.67 -11.16
C GLY A 174 -6.66 -3.85 -12.65
N ALA A 175 -6.49 -2.77 -13.36
CA ALA A 175 -6.51 -2.74 -14.81
C ALA A 175 -5.55 -1.70 -15.35
N GLU A 176 -5.07 -1.95 -16.54
CA GLU A 176 -4.23 -1.06 -17.31
C GLU A 176 -4.85 -0.89 -18.70
N TYR A 177 -4.82 0.31 -19.25
CA TYR A 177 -5.24 0.58 -20.62
C TYR A 177 -4.06 1.13 -21.42
N ASN A 178 -3.62 0.37 -22.40
CA ASN A 178 -2.44 0.67 -23.20
C ASN A 178 -2.83 1.41 -24.48
N LEU A 179 -2.15 2.50 -24.77
CA LEU A 179 -2.24 3.24 -26.01
C LEU A 179 -1.13 2.82 -26.99
N PRO A 180 -1.33 2.94 -28.31
CA PRO A 180 -0.36 2.48 -29.32
C PRO A 180 1.05 3.08 -29.20
N MET A 181 1.18 4.26 -28.57
CA MET A 181 2.45 4.99 -28.44
C MET A 181 3.29 4.59 -27.23
N GLY A 182 2.90 3.54 -26.48
CA GLY A 182 3.59 3.13 -25.25
C GLY A 182 3.09 3.79 -23.97
N LEU A 183 2.26 4.83 -24.09
CA LEU A 183 1.57 5.44 -22.96
C LEU A 183 0.49 4.49 -22.43
N PHE A 184 0.29 4.44 -21.12
CA PHE A 184 -0.81 3.67 -20.52
C PHE A 184 -1.38 4.36 -19.29
N PHE A 185 -2.65 4.09 -19.02
CA PHE A 185 -3.34 4.43 -17.78
C PHE A 185 -3.40 3.20 -16.89
N ASP A 186 -3.27 3.40 -15.59
CA ASP A 186 -3.17 2.35 -14.58
C ASP A 186 -4.09 2.63 -13.41
N ALA A 187 -4.88 1.64 -13.01
CA ALA A 187 -5.71 1.72 -11.81
C ALA A 187 -5.62 0.40 -11.03
N ASN A 188 -5.30 0.50 -9.73
CA ASN A 188 -5.10 -0.66 -8.86
C ASN A 188 -5.79 -0.47 -7.53
N PHE A 189 -6.22 -1.58 -6.94
CA PHE A 189 -6.56 -1.69 -5.54
C PHE A 189 -5.65 -2.74 -4.89
N THR A 190 -5.00 -2.37 -3.79
CA THR A 190 -4.15 -3.27 -3.00
C THR A 190 -4.69 -3.37 -1.58
N LEU A 191 -4.87 -4.61 -1.11
CA LEU A 191 -5.25 -4.96 0.24
C LEU A 191 -4.02 -5.50 0.98
N GLY A 192 -3.54 -4.76 1.98
CA GLY A 192 -2.49 -5.23 2.89
C GLY A 192 -2.99 -6.38 3.76
N LEU A 193 -2.20 -7.42 3.86
CA LEU A 193 -2.48 -8.60 4.69
C LEU A 193 -1.70 -8.57 6.00
N THR A 194 -0.59 -7.84 6.02
CA THR A 194 0.27 -7.72 7.20
C THR A 194 -0.36 -6.78 8.22
N ASN A 195 -0.39 -7.21 9.48
CA ASN A 195 -0.72 -6.33 10.59
C ASN A 195 0.46 -5.40 10.91
N LEU A 196 0.30 -4.11 10.63
CA LEU A 196 1.30 -3.06 10.83
C LEU A 196 1.32 -2.50 12.26
N ALA A 197 0.40 -2.91 13.12
CA ALA A 197 0.37 -2.47 14.52
C ALA A 197 1.64 -2.87 15.28
N ALA A 198 2.00 -2.06 16.28
CA ALA A 198 3.09 -2.38 17.19
C ALA A 198 2.92 -3.76 17.84
N LYS A 199 4.02 -4.45 18.14
CA LYS A 199 4.00 -5.83 18.66
C LYS A 199 3.20 -6.00 19.95
N GLN A 200 3.15 -4.96 20.76
CA GLN A 200 2.43 -4.95 22.06
C GLN A 200 0.96 -4.52 21.92
N SER A 201 0.55 -4.05 20.75
CA SER A 201 -0.83 -3.62 20.50
C SER A 201 -1.72 -4.82 20.15
N LYS A 202 -2.92 -4.88 20.74
CA LYS A 202 -3.99 -5.83 20.34
C LYS A 202 -4.71 -5.40 19.05
N ALA A 203 -4.27 -4.33 18.41
CA ALA A 203 -4.86 -3.77 17.19
C ALA A 203 -4.45 -4.57 15.95
N ASP A 204 -5.34 -4.66 14.96
CA ASP A 204 -5.07 -5.21 13.62
C ASP A 204 -5.15 -4.09 12.59
N ILE A 205 -3.98 -3.53 12.23
CA ILE A 205 -3.86 -2.41 11.30
C ILE A 205 -3.39 -2.94 9.95
N LYS A 206 -4.29 -2.92 8.97
CA LYS A 206 -4.01 -3.32 7.58
C LYS A 206 -4.17 -2.14 6.64
N ASN A 207 -3.30 -2.09 5.65
CA ASN A 207 -3.27 -1.03 4.65
C ASN A 207 -4.25 -1.32 3.51
N ARG A 208 -4.91 -0.29 2.99
CA ARG A 208 -5.80 -0.37 1.82
C ARG A 208 -5.49 0.81 0.92
N VAL A 209 -5.15 0.53 -0.34
CA VAL A 209 -4.68 1.56 -1.25
C VAL A 209 -5.36 1.43 -2.61
N ILE A 210 -5.96 2.52 -3.06
CA ILE A 210 -6.36 2.71 -4.46
C ILE A 210 -5.27 3.57 -5.10
N GLN A 211 -4.76 3.14 -6.24
CA GLN A 211 -3.76 3.85 -7.02
C GLN A 211 -4.31 4.15 -8.40
N ILE A 212 -4.15 5.37 -8.87
CA ILE A 212 -4.49 5.80 -10.22
C ILE A 212 -3.27 6.52 -10.78
N GLY A 213 -2.83 6.13 -11.96
CA GLY A 213 -1.62 6.70 -12.54
C GLY A 213 -1.55 6.59 -14.05
N VAL A 214 -0.45 7.10 -14.55
CA VAL A 214 -0.04 7.01 -15.95
C VAL A 214 1.37 6.46 -16.00
N GLY A 215 1.70 5.79 -17.08
CA GLY A 215 3.05 5.30 -17.31
C GLY A 215 3.39 5.22 -18.79
N TYR A 216 4.64 4.92 -19.03
CA TYR A 216 5.20 4.77 -20.37
C TYR A 216 6.06 3.53 -20.45
N LYS A 217 5.91 2.77 -21.55
CA LYS A 217 6.70 1.59 -21.91
C LYS A 217 7.62 1.94 -23.07
N PHE A 218 8.90 1.66 -22.90
CA PHE A 218 9.95 1.92 -23.88
C PHE A 218 10.12 0.76 -24.84
#